data_5443b607b7d3998ffd5e368dc5cb4667
#
_entry.id   5443b607b7d3998ffd5e368dc5cb4667
#
_cell.length_a   1.000
_cell.length_b   1.000
_cell.length_c   1.000
_cell.angle_alpha   90.00
_cell.angle_beta   90.00
_cell.angle_gamma   90.00
#
_symmetry.space_group_name_H-M   'P 1'
#
loop_
_entity.id
_entity.type
_entity.pdbx_description
1 polymer ?
#
loop_
_entity_poly.entity_id
_entity_poly.type
_entity_poly.pdbx_seq_one_letter_code
_entity_poly.pdbx_strand_id
1 'polypeptide(L)'
;MLIEPVARFRSPFTSKFGIPKQSGLVEELEGTIIFEPKYRNADALRGIDGFDFLWLIWGFSANKHAPTSPVVRPPVLGGNRRVGVFATRSPFRPNALGLSSVRLKEVIWESPQGPVVHVTGADLMNDTPIYDIKPYVTYADCHPHARSGFVDSHSMQRLRVVIPDGWQHLLGPAKAEALHKVLELDPRPHYHADDRKLYGMPFEGFDIHFRVQNGTVIVEPCPVTEPRGAQTI
;
A
#
# COMPACT_ATOMS: atom_id res chain seq x y z
N MET A 1 23.13 -4.70 -15.88
CA MET A 1 22.31 -3.56 -16.30
C MET A 1 22.03 -2.73 -15.06
N LEU A 2 22.34 -1.44 -15.07
CA LEU A 2 21.96 -0.51 -14.02
C LEU A 2 20.55 0.03 -14.33
N ILE A 3 19.65 0.01 -13.36
CA ILE A 3 18.31 0.61 -13.47
C ILE A 3 18.22 1.79 -12.51
N GLU A 4 17.55 2.85 -12.91
CA GLU A 4 17.31 4.04 -12.10
C GLU A 4 15.80 4.27 -11.93
N PRO A 5 15.36 4.90 -10.84
CA PRO A 5 13.95 5.23 -10.67
C PRO A 5 13.49 6.21 -11.76
N VAL A 6 12.34 5.92 -12.36
CA VAL A 6 11.65 6.83 -13.28
C VAL A 6 10.65 7.73 -12.57
N ALA A 7 10.17 7.28 -11.39
CA ALA A 7 9.19 8.01 -10.58
C ALA A 7 9.29 7.64 -9.09
N ARG A 8 8.59 8.44 -8.27
CA ARG A 8 8.36 8.19 -6.84
C ARG A 8 6.87 8.05 -6.59
N PHE A 9 6.53 7.14 -5.68
CA PHE A 9 5.16 6.94 -5.26
C PHE A 9 4.84 7.78 -4.02
N ARG A 10 3.72 8.51 -4.03
CA ARG A 10 3.16 9.17 -2.86
C ARG A 10 2.01 8.34 -2.31
N SER A 11 2.06 8.05 -1.03
CA SER A 11 1.15 7.15 -0.31
C SER A 11 0.78 7.73 1.06
N PRO A 12 -0.39 7.40 1.60
CA PRO A 12 -0.75 7.74 2.98
C PRO A 12 0.15 7.09 4.04
N PHE A 13 0.92 6.05 3.67
CA PHE A 13 1.76 5.31 4.60
C PHE A 13 3.22 5.77 4.57
N THR A 14 3.73 6.29 5.68
CA THR A 14 5.14 6.67 5.84
C THR A 14 6.00 5.55 6.44
N SER A 15 5.38 4.45 6.87
CA SER A 15 6.06 3.24 7.35
C SER A 15 5.45 1.98 6.74
N LYS A 16 6.11 0.82 6.92
CA LYS A 16 5.59 -0.47 6.42
C LYS A 16 4.35 -0.95 7.16
N PHE A 17 4.12 -0.47 8.37
CA PHE A 17 3.01 -0.92 9.20
C PHE A 17 1.70 -0.32 8.68
N GLY A 18 0.72 -1.19 8.44
CA GLY A 18 -0.58 -0.81 7.89
C GLY A 18 -0.72 -0.95 6.38
N ILE A 19 0.38 -1.04 5.63
CA ILE A 19 0.30 -1.24 4.17
C ILE A 19 -0.36 -2.58 3.87
N PRO A 20 -1.38 -2.65 2.99
CA PRO A 20 -1.95 -3.90 2.53
C PRO A 20 -0.89 -4.85 1.96
N LYS A 21 -1.03 -6.15 2.22
CA LYS A 21 -0.03 -7.16 1.82
C LYS A 21 0.07 -7.36 0.31
N GLN A 22 -0.92 -6.95 -0.44
CA GLN A 22 -0.99 -6.99 -1.91
C GLN A 22 -1.80 -5.80 -2.42
N SER A 23 -1.51 -5.37 -3.64
CA SER A 23 -2.34 -4.41 -4.37
C SER A 23 -3.75 -4.95 -4.62
N GLY A 24 -4.73 -4.07 -4.73
CA GLY A 24 -6.13 -4.40 -4.97
C GLY A 24 -6.91 -4.89 -3.74
N LEU A 25 -6.28 -5.10 -2.57
CA LEU A 25 -6.99 -5.51 -1.36
C LEU A 25 -7.83 -4.38 -0.75
N VAL A 26 -7.42 -3.14 -0.95
CA VAL A 26 -8.12 -1.92 -0.53
C VAL A 26 -8.13 -0.98 -1.73
N GLU A 27 -9.21 -1.03 -2.49
CA GLU A 27 -9.34 -0.25 -3.74
C GLU A 27 -9.47 1.26 -3.50
N GLU A 28 -9.87 1.65 -2.28
CA GLU A 28 -10.03 3.04 -1.87
C GLU A 28 -8.72 3.75 -1.53
N LEU A 29 -7.61 3.01 -1.42
CA LEU A 29 -6.30 3.62 -1.16
C LEU A 29 -5.81 4.38 -2.38
N GLU A 30 -5.80 5.69 -2.26
CA GLU A 30 -5.27 6.58 -3.29
C GLU A 30 -3.75 6.75 -3.16
N GLY A 31 -3.11 6.90 -4.30
CA GLY A 31 -1.70 7.22 -4.39
C GLY A 31 -1.38 8.00 -5.65
N THR A 32 -0.21 8.62 -5.67
CA THR A 32 0.22 9.45 -6.80
C THR A 32 1.61 9.05 -7.26
N ILE A 33 1.78 8.87 -8.54
CA ILE A 33 3.06 8.63 -9.20
C ILE A 33 3.59 9.97 -9.69
N ILE A 34 4.73 10.39 -9.14
CA ILE A 34 5.42 11.64 -9.50
C ILE A 34 6.71 11.28 -10.20
N PHE A 35 6.83 11.68 -11.46
CA PHE A 35 8.02 11.36 -12.26
C PHE A 35 9.25 12.13 -11.79
N GLU A 36 10.41 11.49 -11.86
CA GLU A 36 11.69 12.17 -11.67
C GLU A 36 11.88 13.25 -12.75
N PRO A 37 12.57 14.37 -12.47
CA PRO A 37 12.67 15.49 -13.40
C PRO A 37 13.08 15.12 -14.83
N LYS A 38 13.98 14.15 -14.98
CA LYS A 38 14.46 13.61 -16.25
C LYS A 38 13.37 12.95 -17.09
N TYR A 39 12.31 12.44 -16.45
CA TYR A 39 11.25 11.64 -17.06
C TYR A 39 9.88 12.34 -17.10
N ARG A 40 9.82 13.64 -16.78
CA ARG A 40 8.60 14.47 -16.80
C ARG A 40 8.21 14.88 -18.21
N ASN A 41 7.98 13.90 -19.07
CA ASN A 41 7.61 14.12 -20.46
C ASN A 41 6.21 13.56 -20.74
N ALA A 42 5.27 14.42 -21.12
CA ALA A 42 3.90 14.03 -21.44
C ALA A 42 3.82 13.04 -22.61
N ASP A 43 4.76 13.12 -23.57
CA ASP A 43 4.79 12.18 -24.71
C ASP A 43 5.03 10.73 -24.26
N ALA A 44 5.75 10.51 -23.16
CA ALA A 44 5.96 9.17 -22.60
C ALA A 44 4.70 8.56 -21.99
N LEU A 45 3.70 9.38 -21.68
CA LEU A 45 2.42 8.96 -21.11
C LEU A 45 1.28 8.95 -22.13
N ARG A 46 1.55 9.32 -23.38
CA ARG A 46 0.51 9.42 -24.43
C ARG A 46 -0.22 8.09 -24.58
N GLY A 47 -1.54 8.10 -24.37
CA GLY A 47 -2.40 6.93 -24.48
C GLY A 47 -2.49 6.07 -23.22
N ILE A 48 -1.84 6.43 -22.11
CA ILE A 48 -1.92 5.69 -20.85
C ILE A 48 -3.34 5.74 -20.25
N ASP A 49 -4.07 6.80 -20.50
CA ASP A 49 -5.46 7.03 -20.10
C ASP A 49 -6.47 6.10 -20.78
N GLY A 50 -6.03 5.35 -21.78
CA GLY A 50 -6.83 4.28 -22.39
C GLY A 50 -6.83 2.95 -21.62
N PHE A 51 -6.13 2.87 -20.49
CA PHE A 51 -6.02 1.64 -19.68
C PHE A 51 -6.63 1.83 -18.28
N ASP A 52 -7.36 0.83 -17.80
CA ASP A 52 -7.93 0.84 -16.44
C ASP A 52 -6.90 0.48 -15.37
N PHE A 53 -5.89 -0.31 -15.70
CA PHE A 53 -4.88 -0.80 -14.76
C PHE A 53 -3.47 -0.66 -15.33
N LEU A 54 -2.54 -0.44 -14.40
CA LEU A 54 -1.11 -0.34 -14.67
C LEU A 54 -0.35 -1.33 -13.80
N TRP A 55 0.69 -1.94 -14.36
CA TRP A 55 1.74 -2.62 -13.62
C TRP A 55 2.80 -1.61 -13.19
N LEU A 56 3.11 -1.61 -11.89
CA LEU A 56 4.24 -0.86 -11.32
C LEU A 56 5.36 -1.84 -10.98
N ILE A 57 6.55 -1.61 -11.51
CA ILE A 57 7.79 -2.29 -11.11
C ILE A 57 8.54 -1.33 -10.19
N TRP A 58 8.72 -1.71 -8.92
CA TRP A 58 9.19 -0.83 -7.88
C TRP A 58 10.19 -1.50 -6.94
N GLY A 59 10.86 -0.73 -6.07
CA GLY A 59 11.88 -1.22 -5.17
C GLY A 59 11.45 -1.23 -3.71
N PHE A 60 11.77 -2.31 -2.98
CA PHE A 60 11.58 -2.39 -1.53
C PHE A 60 12.59 -1.51 -0.78
N SER A 61 12.44 -0.18 -0.88
CA SER A 61 13.38 0.81 -0.35
C SER A 61 13.54 0.79 1.17
N ALA A 62 12.52 0.32 1.89
CA ALA A 62 12.54 0.25 3.35
C ALA A 62 13.26 -0.99 3.92
N ASN A 63 13.79 -1.88 3.07
CA ASN A 63 14.55 -3.04 3.49
C ASN A 63 16.05 -2.74 3.44
N LYS A 64 16.63 -2.44 4.61
CA LYS A 64 18.06 -2.04 4.73
C LYS A 64 19.06 -3.20 4.59
N HIS A 65 18.62 -4.44 4.64
CA HIS A 65 19.51 -5.60 4.63
C HIS A 65 19.26 -6.46 3.41
N ALA A 66 20.35 -6.84 2.72
CA ALA A 66 20.29 -7.82 1.66
C ALA A 66 19.82 -9.18 2.22
N PRO A 67 19.03 -9.94 1.47
CA PRO A 67 18.61 -11.27 1.91
C PRO A 67 19.81 -12.20 2.01
N THR A 68 19.94 -12.88 3.14
CA THR A 68 21.00 -13.87 3.38
C THR A 68 20.52 -15.30 3.18
N SER A 69 19.22 -15.52 3.00
CA SER A 69 18.61 -16.84 2.93
C SER A 69 17.80 -17.02 1.64
N PRO A 70 17.96 -18.17 0.93
CA PRO A 70 17.14 -18.51 -0.23
C PRO A 70 15.70 -18.89 0.15
N VAL A 71 15.41 -19.03 1.45
CA VAL A 71 14.09 -19.39 1.97
C VAL A 71 13.55 -18.32 2.93
N VAL A 72 12.25 -18.18 2.93
CA VAL A 72 11.50 -17.26 3.81
C VAL A 72 10.42 -18.04 4.57
N ARG A 73 9.84 -17.41 5.59
CA ARG A 73 8.73 -17.95 6.37
C ARG A 73 7.51 -17.07 6.17
N PRO A 74 6.62 -17.40 5.21
CA PRO A 74 5.42 -16.61 4.99
C PRO A 74 4.54 -16.56 6.24
N PRO A 75 4.12 -15.38 6.70
CA PRO A 75 3.24 -15.25 7.87
C PRO A 75 1.94 -16.05 7.74
N VAL A 76 1.38 -16.12 6.54
CA VAL A 76 0.17 -16.89 6.23
C VAL A 76 0.31 -18.39 6.54
N LEU A 77 1.53 -18.94 6.57
CA LEU A 77 1.83 -20.32 6.96
C LEU A 77 2.17 -20.46 8.46
N GLY A 78 1.76 -19.51 9.30
CA GLY A 78 2.04 -19.53 10.73
C GLY A 78 3.50 -19.24 11.11
N GLY A 79 4.33 -18.80 10.15
CA GLY A 79 5.73 -18.43 10.39
C GLY A 79 6.70 -19.61 10.63
N ASN A 80 6.21 -20.86 10.68
CA ASN A 80 7.05 -22.05 10.96
C ASN A 80 7.50 -22.76 9.67
N ARG A 81 6.71 -22.71 8.61
CA ARG A 81 7.01 -23.37 7.33
C ARG A 81 7.95 -22.51 6.48
N ARG A 82 9.03 -23.11 6.00
CA ARG A 82 9.98 -22.49 5.07
C ARG A 82 9.52 -22.71 3.62
N VAL A 83 9.60 -21.65 2.81
CA VAL A 83 9.28 -21.68 1.38
C VAL A 83 10.39 -20.97 0.62
N GLY A 84 10.73 -21.43 -0.58
CA GLY A 84 11.70 -20.76 -1.44
C GLY A 84 11.28 -19.33 -1.76
N VAL A 85 12.21 -18.39 -1.73
CA VAL A 85 11.90 -16.96 -1.92
C VAL A 85 11.17 -16.68 -3.25
N PHE A 86 11.51 -17.41 -4.31
CA PHE A 86 10.89 -17.26 -5.63
C PHE A 86 9.48 -17.85 -5.73
N ALA A 87 9.08 -18.68 -4.76
CA ALA A 87 7.70 -19.14 -4.61
C ALA A 87 6.85 -18.19 -3.74
N THR A 88 7.34 -16.98 -3.44
CA THR A 88 6.69 -15.98 -2.61
C THR A 88 6.82 -14.57 -3.21
N ARG A 89 6.04 -13.63 -2.67
CA ARG A 89 6.18 -12.18 -2.93
C ARG A 89 6.91 -11.47 -1.79
N SER A 90 7.75 -12.18 -1.04
CA SER A 90 8.54 -11.61 0.06
C SER A 90 9.46 -10.48 -0.43
N PRO A 91 9.58 -9.39 0.35
CA PRO A 91 10.53 -8.32 0.06
C PRO A 91 12.00 -8.74 0.24
N PHE A 92 12.25 -9.85 0.96
CA PHE A 92 13.60 -10.40 1.19
C PHE A 92 14.02 -11.28 0.02
N ARG A 93 14.23 -10.65 -1.14
CA ARG A 93 14.59 -11.31 -2.40
C ARG A 93 15.83 -10.66 -3.03
N PRO A 94 16.59 -11.38 -3.89
CA PRO A 94 17.90 -10.91 -4.37
C PRO A 94 17.90 -9.51 -4.97
N ASN A 95 16.92 -9.18 -5.82
CA ASN A 95 16.85 -7.87 -6.46
C ASN A 95 15.92 -6.88 -5.76
N ALA A 96 15.29 -7.26 -4.65
CA ALA A 96 14.38 -6.42 -3.88
C ALA A 96 13.34 -5.65 -4.73
N LEU A 97 12.87 -6.25 -5.83
CA LEU A 97 11.86 -5.67 -6.71
C LEU A 97 10.46 -6.16 -6.34
N GLY A 98 9.51 -5.23 -6.35
CA GLY A 98 8.08 -5.47 -6.24
C GLY A 98 7.39 -5.32 -7.60
N LEU A 99 6.21 -5.92 -7.72
CA LEU A 99 5.31 -5.81 -8.86
C LEU A 99 3.88 -5.69 -8.32
N SER A 100 3.21 -4.59 -8.67
CA SER A 100 1.84 -4.31 -8.23
C SER A 100 0.98 -3.87 -9.40
N SER A 101 -0.22 -4.45 -9.51
CA SER A 101 -1.25 -3.95 -10.40
C SER A 101 -2.07 -2.91 -9.64
N VAL A 102 -2.19 -1.71 -10.19
CA VAL A 102 -2.94 -0.60 -9.59
C VAL A 102 -3.98 -0.09 -10.59
N ARG A 103 -5.13 0.40 -10.08
CA ARG A 103 -6.13 1.02 -10.95
C ARG A 103 -5.68 2.44 -11.29
N LEU A 104 -5.71 2.79 -12.58
CA LEU A 104 -5.55 4.16 -13.02
C LEU A 104 -6.83 4.95 -12.66
N LYS A 105 -6.67 6.02 -11.89
CA LYS A 105 -7.76 6.91 -11.52
C LYS A 105 -7.87 8.07 -12.52
N GLU A 106 -6.77 8.78 -12.71
CA GLU A 106 -6.69 9.92 -13.63
C GLU A 106 -5.23 10.29 -13.93
N VAL A 107 -5.02 11.04 -15.00
CA VAL A 107 -3.73 11.66 -15.33
C VAL A 107 -3.92 13.18 -15.28
N ILE A 108 -3.14 13.84 -14.43
CA ILE A 108 -3.05 15.31 -14.42
C ILE A 108 -1.88 15.68 -15.34
N TRP A 109 -2.19 16.14 -16.53
CA TRP A 109 -1.20 16.43 -17.57
C TRP A 109 -0.33 17.64 -17.25
N GLU A 110 -0.92 18.64 -16.57
CA GLU A 110 -0.26 19.91 -16.25
C GLU A 110 -0.25 20.12 -14.73
N SER A 111 0.94 20.05 -14.14
CA SER A 111 1.19 20.40 -12.76
C SER A 111 2.57 21.04 -12.60
N PRO A 112 2.87 21.71 -11.48
CA PRO A 112 4.23 22.22 -11.19
C PRO A 112 5.31 21.14 -11.21
N GLN A 113 4.92 19.87 -11.12
CA GLN A 113 5.81 18.71 -11.13
C GLN A 113 5.84 17.99 -12.50
N GLY A 114 5.25 18.59 -13.54
CA GLY A 114 4.98 17.95 -14.82
C GLY A 114 3.76 17.04 -14.74
N PRO A 115 3.57 16.09 -15.68
CA PRO A 115 2.46 15.16 -15.62
C PRO A 115 2.58 14.26 -14.39
N VAL A 116 1.46 14.00 -13.72
CA VAL A 116 1.37 13.08 -12.57
C VAL A 116 0.23 12.07 -12.81
N VAL A 117 0.38 10.87 -12.27
CA VAL A 117 -0.62 9.81 -12.43
C VAL A 117 -1.21 9.45 -11.08
N HIS A 118 -2.52 9.62 -10.93
CA HIS A 118 -3.27 9.21 -9.75
C HIS A 118 -3.75 7.78 -9.94
N VAL A 119 -3.52 6.95 -8.92
CA VAL A 119 -3.91 5.54 -8.92
C VAL A 119 -4.59 5.15 -7.62
N THR A 120 -5.30 4.02 -7.64
CA THR A 120 -5.91 3.43 -6.44
C THR A 120 -5.52 1.98 -6.27
N GLY A 121 -5.68 1.47 -5.04
CA GLY A 121 -5.42 0.06 -4.71
C GLY A 121 -3.94 -0.31 -4.58
N ALA A 122 -3.05 0.65 -4.42
CA ALA A 122 -1.61 0.38 -4.28
C ALA A 122 -1.24 -0.15 -2.89
N ASP A 123 -0.19 -0.97 -2.86
CA ASP A 123 0.44 -1.55 -1.65
C ASP A 123 1.86 -1.01 -1.43
N LEU A 124 2.08 0.26 -1.75
CA LEU A 124 3.38 0.92 -1.72
C LEU A 124 3.47 1.94 -0.57
N MET A 125 4.65 1.99 0.05
CA MET A 125 4.99 3.02 1.02
C MET A 125 5.25 4.37 0.33
N ASN A 126 5.07 5.46 1.07
CA ASN A 126 5.44 6.78 0.58
C ASN A 126 6.93 6.84 0.19
N ASP A 127 7.24 7.55 -0.88
CA ASP A 127 8.56 7.72 -1.47
C ASP A 127 9.20 6.42 -2.03
N THR A 128 8.38 5.39 -2.29
CA THR A 128 8.85 4.16 -2.95
C THR A 128 9.32 4.47 -4.38
N PRO A 129 10.54 4.05 -4.77
CA PRO A 129 11.03 4.22 -6.13
C PRO A 129 10.30 3.30 -7.12
N ILE A 130 9.82 3.87 -8.21
CA ILE A 130 9.24 3.15 -9.35
C ILE A 130 10.28 3.12 -10.46
N TYR A 131 10.56 1.93 -10.97
CA TYR A 131 11.57 1.71 -12.02
C TYR A 131 10.96 1.56 -13.41
N ASP A 132 9.70 1.11 -13.49
CA ASP A 132 9.00 0.99 -14.77
C ASP A 132 7.48 0.98 -14.53
N ILE A 133 6.73 1.41 -15.55
CA ILE A 133 5.28 1.38 -15.60
C ILE A 133 4.87 0.74 -16.92
N LYS A 134 3.97 -0.24 -16.85
CA LYS A 134 3.42 -0.90 -18.04
C LYS A 134 1.90 -0.95 -17.97
N PRO A 135 1.20 -0.85 -19.09
CA PRO A 135 -0.24 -1.09 -19.10
C PRO A 135 -0.56 -2.55 -18.74
N TYR A 136 -1.65 -2.75 -18.02
CA TYR A 136 -2.23 -4.07 -17.83
C TYR A 136 -3.04 -4.45 -19.07
N VAL A 137 -2.78 -5.64 -19.60
CA VAL A 137 -3.43 -6.13 -20.83
C VAL A 137 -4.18 -7.41 -20.51
N THR A 138 -5.52 -7.35 -20.49
CA THR A 138 -6.36 -8.42 -19.97
C THR A 138 -6.10 -9.79 -20.60
N TYR A 139 -5.93 -9.87 -21.93
CA TYR A 139 -5.72 -11.16 -22.59
C TYR A 139 -4.36 -11.80 -22.27
N ALA A 140 -3.38 -11.00 -21.85
CA ALA A 140 -2.02 -11.46 -21.52
C ALA A 140 -1.81 -11.66 -20.01
N ASP A 141 -2.44 -10.82 -19.20
CA ASP A 141 -2.16 -10.74 -17.75
C ASP A 141 -3.17 -11.49 -16.88
N CYS A 142 -4.40 -11.73 -17.40
CA CYS A 142 -5.47 -12.36 -16.62
C CYS A 142 -5.49 -13.88 -16.81
N HIS A 143 -5.27 -14.61 -15.70
CA HIS A 143 -5.35 -16.07 -15.62
C HIS A 143 -6.31 -16.50 -14.50
N PRO A 144 -7.64 -16.37 -14.66
CA PRO A 144 -8.62 -16.53 -13.57
C PRO A 144 -8.66 -17.94 -12.97
N HIS A 145 -8.20 -18.96 -13.69
CA HIS A 145 -8.16 -20.35 -13.25
C HIS A 145 -6.76 -20.82 -12.81
N ALA A 146 -5.80 -19.90 -12.71
CA ALA A 146 -4.45 -20.24 -12.25
C ALA A 146 -4.45 -20.65 -10.77
N ARG A 147 -3.69 -21.71 -10.44
CA ARG A 147 -3.47 -22.11 -9.06
C ARG A 147 -2.51 -21.13 -8.39
N SER A 148 -2.79 -20.72 -7.14
CA SER A 148 -1.99 -19.77 -6.36
C SER A 148 -1.12 -20.45 -5.28
N GLY A 149 -0.88 -21.77 -5.44
CA GLY A 149 -0.02 -22.54 -4.56
C GLY A 149 -0.54 -22.58 -3.11
N PHE A 150 0.31 -22.29 -2.14
CA PHE A 150 -0.06 -22.33 -0.72
C PHE A 150 -1.09 -21.26 -0.33
N VAL A 151 -1.31 -20.24 -1.14
CA VAL A 151 -2.28 -19.17 -0.87
C VAL A 151 -3.70 -19.69 -1.01
N ASP A 152 -3.98 -20.65 -1.91
CA ASP A 152 -5.30 -21.23 -2.14
C ASP A 152 -5.89 -21.93 -0.90
N SER A 153 -5.03 -22.41 0.00
CA SER A 153 -5.45 -23.08 1.24
C SER A 153 -5.72 -22.12 2.42
N HIS A 154 -5.62 -20.82 2.20
CA HIS A 154 -5.74 -19.81 3.25
C HIS A 154 -6.79 -18.78 2.88
N SER A 155 -7.82 -18.67 3.71
CA SER A 155 -8.81 -17.59 3.62
C SER A 155 -8.28 -16.33 4.31
N MET A 156 -8.45 -15.19 3.66
CA MET A 156 -8.19 -13.90 4.30
C MET A 156 -9.37 -13.57 5.21
N GLN A 157 -9.16 -13.62 6.52
CA GLN A 157 -10.15 -13.17 7.47
C GLN A 157 -10.10 -11.65 7.58
N ARG A 158 -11.27 -11.03 7.57
CA ARG A 158 -11.42 -9.59 7.85
C ARG A 158 -11.94 -9.43 9.27
N LEU A 159 -11.39 -8.45 9.99
CA LEU A 159 -11.84 -8.10 11.33
C LEU A 159 -12.99 -7.08 11.25
N ARG A 160 -13.81 -7.06 12.26
CA ARG A 160 -14.74 -5.95 12.50
C ARG A 160 -13.92 -4.72 12.91
N VAL A 161 -14.30 -3.52 12.46
CA VAL A 161 -13.61 -2.27 12.80
C VAL A 161 -14.60 -1.28 13.38
N VAL A 162 -14.18 -0.59 14.43
CA VAL A 162 -14.93 0.49 15.07
C VAL A 162 -14.04 1.72 15.04
N ILE A 163 -14.45 2.73 14.28
CA ILE A 163 -13.76 4.02 14.14
C ILE A 163 -14.68 5.11 14.71
N PRO A 164 -14.22 5.93 15.67
CA PRO A 164 -14.97 7.08 16.16
C PRO A 164 -15.26 8.09 15.05
N ASP A 165 -16.46 8.69 15.07
CA ASP A 165 -16.95 9.64 14.06
C ASP A 165 -16.00 10.83 13.81
N GLY A 166 -15.23 11.23 14.84
CA GLY A 166 -14.24 12.30 14.71
C GLY A 166 -13.20 12.06 13.61
N TRP A 167 -12.84 10.80 13.34
CA TRP A 167 -11.93 10.47 12.25
C TRP A 167 -12.55 10.69 10.88
N GLN A 168 -13.85 10.43 10.72
CA GLN A 168 -14.55 10.70 9.48
C GLN A 168 -14.58 12.20 9.15
N HIS A 169 -14.79 13.04 10.17
CA HIS A 169 -14.73 14.49 10.01
C HIS A 169 -13.33 15.00 9.67
N LEU A 170 -12.30 14.41 10.29
CA LEU A 170 -10.91 14.84 10.12
C LEU A 170 -10.30 14.41 8.78
N LEU A 171 -10.53 13.16 8.37
CA LEU A 171 -9.98 12.57 7.14
C LEU A 171 -10.83 12.83 5.90
N GLY A 172 -12.11 13.08 6.10
CA GLY A 172 -13.13 13.04 5.05
C GLY A 172 -13.59 11.61 4.74
N PRO A 173 -14.76 11.43 4.10
CA PRO A 173 -15.41 10.13 3.95
C PRO A 173 -14.56 9.10 3.18
N ALA A 174 -13.92 9.49 2.09
CA ALA A 174 -13.14 8.56 1.26
C ALA A 174 -11.91 7.99 1.98
N LYS A 175 -11.16 8.85 2.69
CA LYS A 175 -9.98 8.41 3.44
C LYS A 175 -10.33 7.63 4.71
N ALA A 176 -11.46 7.99 5.35
CA ALA A 176 -11.98 7.23 6.49
C ALA A 176 -12.42 5.81 6.07
N GLU A 177 -13.04 5.66 4.91
CA GLU A 177 -13.38 4.35 4.34
C GLU A 177 -12.12 3.55 3.99
N ALA A 178 -11.11 4.18 3.38
CA ALA A 178 -9.82 3.53 3.11
C ALA A 178 -9.15 3.05 4.42
N LEU A 179 -9.14 3.88 5.47
CA LEU A 179 -8.64 3.51 6.79
C LEU A 179 -9.40 2.31 7.37
N HIS A 180 -10.73 2.32 7.29
CA HIS A 180 -11.58 1.22 7.75
C HIS A 180 -11.17 -0.10 7.08
N LYS A 181 -11.07 -0.11 5.75
CA LYS A 181 -10.71 -1.30 4.98
C LYS A 181 -9.28 -1.78 5.21
N VAL A 182 -8.33 -0.86 5.45
CA VAL A 182 -6.97 -1.22 5.88
C VAL A 182 -6.97 -1.95 7.21
N LEU A 183 -7.74 -1.44 8.18
CA LEU A 183 -7.81 -2.04 9.51
C LEU A 183 -8.56 -3.39 9.54
N GLU A 184 -9.53 -3.59 8.64
CA GLU A 184 -10.18 -4.91 8.44
C GLU A 184 -9.18 -6.01 8.09
N LEU A 185 -8.07 -5.68 7.41
CA LEU A 185 -7.04 -6.64 6.99
C LEU A 185 -6.10 -7.08 8.11
N ASP A 186 -6.33 -6.65 9.34
CA ASP A 186 -5.48 -6.93 10.50
C ASP A 186 -3.99 -6.61 10.24
N PRO A 187 -3.57 -5.35 10.38
CA PRO A 187 -2.19 -4.95 10.12
C PRO A 187 -1.18 -5.47 11.15
N ARG A 188 -1.65 -6.12 12.24
CA ARG A 188 -0.78 -6.63 13.29
C ARG A 188 0.15 -7.75 12.79
N PRO A 189 1.33 -7.91 13.39
CA PRO A 189 2.12 -9.13 13.22
C PRO A 189 1.34 -10.36 13.72
N HIS A 190 1.25 -11.42 12.92
CA HIS A 190 0.45 -12.62 13.20
C HIS A 190 0.75 -13.36 14.52
N TYR A 191 1.89 -13.07 15.17
CA TYR A 191 2.29 -13.67 16.45
C TYR A 191 1.95 -12.81 17.67
N HIS A 192 1.23 -11.70 17.48
CA HIS A 192 0.76 -10.85 18.56
C HIS A 192 -0.71 -11.15 18.85
N ALA A 193 -0.96 -11.85 19.95
CA ALA A 193 -2.30 -12.19 20.44
C ALA A 193 -2.68 -11.41 21.71
N ASP A 194 -1.97 -10.32 22.04
CA ASP A 194 -2.27 -9.51 23.22
C ASP A 194 -3.36 -8.48 22.94
N ASP A 195 -4.55 -8.73 23.47
CA ASP A 195 -5.74 -7.87 23.29
C ASP A 195 -5.60 -6.49 23.97
N ARG A 196 -4.60 -6.30 24.83
CA ARG A 196 -4.35 -5.02 25.52
C ARG A 196 -3.34 -4.13 24.81
N LYS A 197 -2.62 -4.67 23.83
CA LYS A 197 -1.57 -3.93 23.14
C LYS A 197 -2.14 -2.82 22.27
N LEU A 198 -1.64 -1.59 22.49
CA LEU A 198 -1.89 -0.44 21.64
C LEU A 198 -0.91 -0.46 20.46
N TYR A 199 -1.42 -0.29 19.27
CA TYR A 199 -0.66 -0.17 18.03
C TYR A 199 -0.78 1.25 17.49
N GLY A 200 0.31 1.80 16.92
CA GLY A 200 0.31 3.07 16.20
C GLY A 200 0.62 2.84 14.73
N MET A 201 -0.17 3.43 13.86
CA MET A 201 -0.05 3.30 12.41
C MET A 201 -0.08 4.68 11.75
N PRO A 202 0.98 5.10 11.03
CA PRO A 202 0.93 6.35 10.28
C PRO A 202 0.00 6.20 9.08
N PHE A 203 -0.96 7.11 8.97
CA PHE A 203 -1.91 7.17 7.87
C PHE A 203 -2.33 8.63 7.62
N GLU A 204 -2.19 9.12 6.38
CA GLU A 204 -2.56 10.49 5.99
C GLU A 204 -1.98 11.59 6.88
N GLY A 205 -0.74 11.40 7.37
CA GLY A 205 -0.07 12.35 8.25
C GLY A 205 -0.45 12.26 9.73
N PHE A 206 -1.37 11.36 10.09
CA PHE A 206 -1.78 11.09 11.47
C PHE A 206 -1.15 9.79 11.98
N ASP A 207 -0.99 9.67 13.29
CA ASP A 207 -0.66 8.41 13.96
C ASP A 207 -1.96 7.79 14.50
N ILE A 208 -2.48 6.79 13.78
CA ILE A 208 -3.73 6.12 14.11
C ILE A 208 -3.46 5.06 15.17
N HIS A 209 -3.94 5.28 16.37
CA HIS A 209 -3.84 4.33 17.47
C HIS A 209 -5.05 3.40 17.53
N PHE A 210 -4.80 2.11 17.69
CA PHE A 210 -5.86 1.11 17.80
C PHE A 210 -5.46 -0.11 18.64
N ARG A 211 -6.47 -0.83 19.13
CA ARG A 211 -6.34 -2.15 19.77
C ARG A 211 -7.19 -3.16 19.02
N VAL A 212 -6.90 -4.44 19.24
CA VAL A 212 -7.77 -5.50 18.73
C VAL A 212 -8.24 -6.33 19.90
N GLN A 213 -9.55 -6.37 20.13
CA GLN A 213 -10.19 -7.09 21.22
C GLN A 213 -11.31 -7.98 20.67
N ASN A 214 -11.27 -9.26 21.01
CA ASN A 214 -12.30 -10.23 20.58
C ASN A 214 -12.60 -10.18 19.07
N GLY A 215 -11.55 -10.09 18.22
CA GLY A 215 -11.70 -10.03 16.76
C GLY A 215 -12.22 -8.70 16.22
N THR A 216 -12.25 -7.65 17.05
CA THR A 216 -12.67 -6.30 16.66
C THR A 216 -11.52 -5.32 16.83
N VAL A 217 -11.21 -4.57 15.78
CA VAL A 217 -10.31 -3.41 15.83
C VAL A 217 -11.07 -2.24 16.41
N ILE A 218 -10.53 -1.63 17.45
CA ILE A 218 -11.09 -0.45 18.11
C ILE A 218 -10.07 0.66 17.98
N VAL A 219 -10.41 1.68 17.19
CA VAL A 219 -9.57 2.86 16.98
C VAL A 219 -9.77 3.84 18.12
N GLU A 220 -8.68 4.40 18.65
CA GLU A 220 -8.74 5.45 19.65
C GLU A 220 -9.34 6.73 19.05
N PRO A 221 -9.97 7.59 19.87
CA PRO A 221 -10.50 8.87 19.41
C PRO A 221 -9.42 9.70 18.69
N CYS A 222 -9.84 10.49 17.69
CA CYS A 222 -8.93 11.39 17.01
C CYS A 222 -8.40 12.47 18.00
N PRO A 223 -7.19 12.98 17.76
CA PRO A 223 -6.69 14.13 18.53
C PRO A 223 -7.70 15.28 18.45
N VAL A 224 -8.04 15.88 19.59
CA VAL A 224 -8.86 17.08 19.61
C VAL A 224 -8.03 18.18 18.95
N THR A 225 -8.35 18.54 17.72
CA THR A 225 -7.84 19.77 17.11
C THR A 225 -8.58 20.91 17.78
N GLU A 226 -8.00 21.49 18.83
CA GLU A 226 -8.45 22.81 19.27
C GLU A 226 -8.36 23.74 18.06
N PRO A 227 -9.44 24.48 17.73
CA PRO A 227 -9.36 25.50 16.70
C PRO A 227 -8.26 26.47 17.14
N ARG A 228 -7.17 26.54 16.37
CA ARG A 228 -6.14 27.55 16.60
C ARG A 228 -6.87 28.89 16.64
N GLY A 229 -6.92 29.48 17.84
CA GLY A 229 -7.59 30.72 18.09
C GLY A 229 -7.17 31.74 17.03
N ALA A 230 -8.15 32.36 16.41
CA ALA A 230 -7.97 33.54 15.58
C ALA A 230 -7.14 34.53 16.39
N GLN A 231 -5.86 34.68 16.08
CA GLN A 231 -5.11 35.85 16.53
C GLN A 231 -5.71 37.04 15.78
N THR A 232 -6.60 37.72 16.48
CA THR A 232 -7.07 39.06 16.10
C THR A 232 -5.85 39.98 16.19
N ILE A 233 -5.43 40.53 15.07
CA ILE A 233 -4.56 41.70 14.95
C ILE A 233 -5.44 42.94 14.96
#